data_e6596382547dd8f253eec6ee9b8536b1
#
_entry.id   e6596382547dd8f253eec6ee9b8536b1
#
_cell.length_a   1.000
_cell.length_b   1.000
_cell.length_c   1.000
_cell.angle_alpha   90.00
_cell.angle_beta   90.00
_cell.angle_gamma   90.00
#
_symmetry.space_group_name_H-M   'P 1'
#
loop_
_entity.id
_entity.type
_entity.pdbx_description
1 polymer ?
#
loop_
_entity_poly.entity_id
_entity_poly.type
_entity_poly.pdbx_seq_one_letter_code
_entity_poly.pdbx_strand_id
1 'polypeptide(L)'
;EDWDDLYNLGVRTIIDFRSDSEREEDNYVCDPRFTRHNWCCLMPETGINDFYFPRLVTKQSSEEEIIGLSSFIVNGYKVIPFSNTAYQNMFSLMETTDDGILFHCGGGKDRTGIFAALVLSLFGCDKQTIFDDYLKSNESVKNHLMPKLLQSDYPQPVKDTLVYVCSVHTELLESSFE
;
A
#
# COMPACT_ATOMS: atom_id res chain seq x y z
N GLU A 1 21.32 0.75 -11.87
CA GLU A 1 21.22 2.22 -11.59
C GLU A 1 20.37 2.43 -10.34
N ASP A 2 19.12 1.99 -10.30
CA ASP A 2 18.22 2.21 -9.15
C ASP A 2 18.72 1.58 -7.84
N TRP A 3 19.33 0.39 -7.90
CA TRP A 3 19.95 -0.26 -6.74
C TRP A 3 21.15 0.52 -6.18
N ASP A 4 21.94 1.15 -7.05
CA ASP A 4 23.08 1.96 -6.63
C ASP A 4 22.60 3.24 -5.94
N ASP A 5 21.53 3.84 -6.44
CA ASP A 5 20.93 5.04 -5.84
C ASP A 5 20.40 4.73 -4.43
N LEU A 6 19.66 3.64 -4.26
CA LEU A 6 19.21 3.19 -2.93
C LEU A 6 20.38 2.92 -1.99
N TYR A 7 21.43 2.24 -2.48
CA TYR A 7 22.63 1.96 -1.68
C TYR A 7 23.34 3.24 -1.25
N ASN A 8 23.45 4.23 -2.14
CA ASN A 8 24.08 5.52 -1.87
C ASN A 8 23.26 6.38 -0.89
N LEU A 9 21.94 6.21 -0.87
CA LEU A 9 21.05 6.82 0.14
C LEU A 9 21.14 6.16 1.52
N GLY A 10 21.96 5.13 1.68
CA GLY A 10 22.14 4.42 2.96
C GLY A 10 21.15 3.30 3.19
N VAL A 11 20.28 2.98 2.23
CA VAL A 11 19.35 1.86 2.36
C VAL A 11 20.14 0.54 2.38
N ARG A 12 19.82 -0.33 3.32
CA ARG A 12 20.41 -1.69 3.44
C ARG A 12 19.34 -2.76 3.61
N THR A 13 18.15 -2.37 4.03
CA THR A 13 17.06 -3.29 4.30
C THR A 13 15.82 -2.91 3.48
N ILE A 14 15.18 -3.92 2.90
CA ILE A 14 13.95 -3.80 2.12
C ILE A 14 12.87 -4.63 2.79
N ILE A 15 11.73 -4.00 3.06
CA ILE A 15 10.57 -4.66 3.65
C ILE A 15 9.46 -4.71 2.62
N ASP A 16 9.05 -5.92 2.27
CA ASP A 16 7.98 -6.20 1.32
C ASP A 16 6.72 -6.62 2.08
N PHE A 17 5.71 -5.76 2.08
CA PHE A 17 4.43 -5.99 2.76
C PHE A 17 3.46 -6.85 1.95
N ARG A 18 3.84 -7.28 0.75
CA ARG A 18 2.98 -8.08 -0.13
C ARG A 18 2.79 -9.50 0.40
N SER A 19 1.67 -10.11 0.04
CA SER A 19 1.41 -11.53 0.27
C SER A 19 2.32 -12.40 -0.59
N ASP A 20 2.41 -13.69 -0.26
CA ASP A 20 3.15 -14.67 -1.07
C ASP A 20 2.62 -14.70 -2.50
N SER A 21 1.31 -14.71 -2.64
CA SER A 21 0.65 -14.74 -3.94
C SER A 21 0.90 -13.47 -4.78
N GLU A 22 0.98 -12.29 -4.18
CA GLU A 22 1.36 -11.06 -4.89
C GLU A 22 2.82 -11.13 -5.36
N ARG A 23 3.70 -11.71 -4.55
CA ARG A 23 5.12 -11.88 -4.90
C ARG A 23 5.36 -12.92 -5.99
N GLU A 24 4.55 -13.98 -6.02
CA GLU A 24 4.62 -14.99 -7.07
C GLU A 24 4.23 -14.42 -8.45
N GLU A 25 3.27 -13.51 -8.49
CA GLU A 25 2.83 -12.89 -9.74
C GLU A 25 3.77 -11.79 -10.24
N ASP A 26 4.32 -11.00 -9.36
CA ASP A 26 5.19 -9.86 -9.69
C ASP A 26 6.40 -9.84 -8.74
N ASN A 27 7.34 -10.75 -8.97
CA ASN A 27 8.55 -10.84 -8.18
C ASN A 27 9.69 -10.02 -8.81
N TYR A 28 10.60 -9.57 -7.97
CA TYR A 28 11.85 -8.96 -8.40
C TYR A 28 13.05 -9.64 -7.73
N VAL A 29 14.19 -9.62 -8.42
CA VAL A 29 15.45 -10.09 -7.85
C VAL A 29 16.05 -8.96 -7.03
N CYS A 30 16.14 -9.18 -5.72
CA CYS A 30 16.79 -8.24 -4.82
C CYS A 30 18.30 -8.28 -5.03
N ASP A 31 18.92 -7.11 -5.13
CA ASP A 31 20.38 -7.00 -5.18
C ASP A 31 20.98 -7.52 -3.87
N PRO A 32 22.02 -8.37 -3.91
CA PRO A 32 22.59 -9.03 -2.72
C PRO A 32 23.20 -8.09 -1.67
N ARG A 33 23.35 -6.80 -1.99
CA ARG A 33 23.77 -5.77 -1.03
C ARG A 33 22.69 -5.40 -0.03
N PHE A 34 21.44 -5.82 -0.27
CA PHE A 34 20.29 -5.51 0.58
C PHE A 34 19.76 -6.77 1.26
N THR A 35 19.34 -6.64 2.50
CA THR A 35 18.56 -7.67 3.21
C THR A 35 17.08 -7.43 2.92
N ARG A 36 16.40 -8.42 2.31
CA ARG A 36 14.95 -8.35 2.08
C ARG A 36 14.18 -9.19 3.09
N HIS A 37 13.20 -8.59 3.73
CA HIS A 37 12.21 -9.27 4.56
C HIS A 37 10.84 -9.23 3.88
N ASN A 38 10.18 -10.38 3.83
CA ASN A 38 8.82 -10.52 3.32
C ASN A 38 7.87 -10.58 4.52
N TRP A 39 7.35 -9.43 4.92
CA TRP A 39 6.42 -9.30 6.04
C TRP A 39 5.04 -8.89 5.54
N CYS A 40 4.23 -9.89 5.21
CA CYS A 40 2.87 -9.66 4.75
C CYS A 40 2.05 -8.95 5.83
N CYS A 41 1.45 -7.82 5.48
CA CYS A 41 0.57 -7.08 6.38
C CYS A 41 -0.93 -7.31 6.10
N LEU A 42 -1.28 -8.33 5.33
CA LEU A 42 -2.66 -8.79 5.22
C LEU A 42 -3.05 -9.58 6.47
N MET A 43 -4.30 -9.51 6.85
CA MET A 43 -4.85 -10.10 8.06
C MET A 43 -6.05 -10.99 7.71
N PRO A 44 -5.82 -12.23 7.23
CA PRO A 44 -6.87 -13.14 6.76
C PRO A 44 -7.97 -13.40 7.81
N GLU A 45 -7.61 -13.42 9.07
CA GLU A 45 -8.53 -13.58 10.20
C GLU A 45 -9.56 -12.45 10.34
N THR A 46 -9.28 -11.29 9.74
CA THR A 46 -10.19 -10.15 9.69
C THR A 46 -10.97 -10.05 8.38
N GLY A 47 -10.78 -11.02 7.47
CA GLY A 47 -11.36 -11.02 6.12
C GLY A 47 -10.53 -10.26 5.09
N ILE A 48 -9.37 -9.70 5.46
CA ILE A 48 -8.48 -8.99 4.56
C ILE A 48 -7.45 -9.97 3.99
N ASN A 49 -7.86 -10.69 2.96
CA ASN A 49 -7.09 -11.77 2.34
C ASN A 49 -6.24 -11.33 1.15
N ASP A 50 -6.61 -10.25 0.49
CA ASP A 50 -5.95 -9.77 -0.71
C ASP A 50 -6.18 -8.26 -0.88
N PHE A 51 -5.14 -7.55 -1.32
CA PHE A 51 -5.17 -6.14 -1.72
C PHE A 51 -4.58 -5.97 -3.12
N TYR A 52 -4.38 -7.08 -3.82
CA TYR A 52 -3.85 -7.04 -5.17
C TYR A 52 -4.98 -6.76 -6.17
N PHE A 53 -5.06 -5.52 -6.58
CA PHE A 53 -6.14 -4.99 -7.40
C PHE A 53 -6.43 -5.78 -8.69
N PRO A 54 -5.42 -6.29 -9.45
CA PRO A 54 -5.66 -7.11 -10.63
C PRO A 54 -6.43 -8.41 -10.36
N ARG A 55 -6.42 -8.91 -9.11
CA ARG A 55 -7.24 -10.07 -8.72
C ARG A 55 -8.64 -9.68 -8.29
N LEU A 56 -8.75 -8.51 -7.62
CA LEU A 56 -10.04 -8.02 -7.12
C LEU A 56 -10.95 -7.59 -8.27
N VAL A 57 -10.38 -7.18 -9.42
CA VAL A 57 -11.14 -6.76 -10.60
C VAL A 57 -10.66 -7.56 -11.81
N THR A 58 -11.47 -8.47 -12.26
CA THR A 58 -11.28 -9.24 -13.50
C THR A 58 -12.27 -8.81 -14.57
N LYS A 59 -12.07 -9.26 -15.82
CA LYS A 59 -13.04 -9.05 -16.90
C LYS A 59 -14.39 -9.75 -16.65
N GLN A 60 -14.45 -10.69 -15.72
CA GLN A 60 -15.63 -11.42 -15.31
C GLN A 60 -16.32 -10.81 -14.08
N SER A 61 -15.68 -9.85 -13.41
CA SER A 61 -16.26 -9.21 -12.24
C SER A 61 -17.53 -8.45 -12.61
N SER A 62 -18.61 -8.68 -11.86
CA SER A 62 -19.86 -7.95 -12.02
C SER A 62 -19.71 -6.50 -11.55
N GLU A 63 -20.64 -5.62 -11.98
CA GLU A 63 -20.69 -4.26 -11.47
C GLU A 63 -20.85 -4.21 -9.95
N GLU A 64 -21.68 -5.08 -9.38
CA GLU A 64 -21.94 -5.17 -7.94
C GLU A 64 -20.68 -5.56 -7.17
N GLU A 65 -19.89 -6.52 -7.66
CA GLU A 65 -18.61 -6.90 -7.06
C GLU A 65 -17.62 -5.74 -7.07
N ILE A 66 -17.51 -5.02 -8.19
CA ILE A 66 -16.60 -3.87 -8.30
C ILE A 66 -17.04 -2.74 -7.36
N ILE A 67 -18.32 -2.43 -7.32
CA ILE A 67 -18.87 -1.40 -6.42
C ILE A 67 -18.65 -1.78 -4.95
N GLY A 68 -18.71 -3.06 -4.60
CA GLY A 68 -18.42 -3.59 -3.27
C GLY A 68 -16.97 -3.35 -2.80
N LEU A 69 -16.01 -3.13 -3.72
CA LEU A 69 -14.60 -2.92 -3.37
C LEU A 69 -14.37 -1.67 -2.52
N SER A 70 -15.19 -0.63 -2.65
CA SER A 70 -15.05 0.57 -1.82
C SER A 70 -15.23 0.26 -0.33
N SER A 71 -16.22 -0.57 0.02
CA SER A 71 -16.43 -1.01 1.39
C SER A 71 -15.31 -1.92 1.90
N PHE A 72 -14.78 -2.78 1.02
CA PHE A 72 -13.64 -3.65 1.33
C PHE A 72 -12.38 -2.85 1.65
N ILE A 73 -12.07 -1.83 0.84
CA ILE A 73 -10.92 -0.95 1.07
C ILE A 73 -11.06 -0.20 2.40
N VAL A 74 -12.22 0.41 2.68
CA VAL A 74 -12.47 1.10 3.95
C VAL A 74 -12.26 0.15 5.14
N ASN A 75 -12.78 -1.08 5.06
CA ASN A 75 -12.57 -2.07 6.11
C ASN A 75 -11.09 -2.41 6.30
N GLY A 76 -10.32 -2.53 5.22
CA GLY A 76 -8.88 -2.76 5.28
C GLY A 76 -8.14 -1.67 6.06
N TYR A 77 -8.47 -0.40 5.80
CA TYR A 77 -7.87 0.72 6.54
C TYR A 77 -8.19 0.72 8.03
N LYS A 78 -9.38 0.24 8.43
CA LYS A 78 -9.77 0.10 9.84
C LYS A 78 -9.06 -1.02 10.58
N VAL A 79 -8.62 -2.06 9.88
CA VAL A 79 -8.10 -3.28 10.51
C VAL A 79 -6.58 -3.37 10.44
N ILE A 80 -5.99 -3.07 9.28
CA ILE A 80 -4.55 -3.25 9.01
C ILE A 80 -3.63 -2.54 10.01
N PRO A 81 -3.92 -1.34 10.54
CA PRO A 81 -3.04 -0.67 11.51
C PRO A 81 -2.91 -1.40 12.85
N PHE A 82 -3.93 -2.17 13.23
CA PHE A 82 -4.04 -2.72 14.57
C PHE A 82 -3.57 -4.17 14.65
N SER A 83 -2.79 -4.48 15.68
CA SER A 83 -2.27 -5.83 15.97
C SER A 83 -1.53 -6.49 14.78
N ASN A 84 -1.03 -5.69 13.86
CA ASN A 84 -0.36 -6.16 12.63
C ASN A 84 1.09 -6.55 12.91
N THR A 85 1.37 -7.84 12.81
CA THR A 85 2.72 -8.39 13.07
C THR A 85 3.79 -7.80 12.15
N ALA A 86 3.47 -7.52 10.88
CA ALA A 86 4.41 -6.91 9.96
C ALA A 86 4.84 -5.51 10.42
N TYR A 87 3.88 -4.71 10.90
CA TYR A 87 4.18 -3.37 11.42
C TYR A 87 4.92 -3.43 12.76
N GLN A 88 4.57 -4.37 13.63
CA GLN A 88 5.31 -4.60 14.88
C GLN A 88 6.78 -4.97 14.61
N ASN A 89 7.03 -5.87 13.65
CA ASN A 89 8.37 -6.23 13.23
C ASN A 89 9.13 -5.04 12.66
N MET A 90 8.45 -4.17 11.89
CA MET A 90 9.05 -2.94 11.37
C MET A 90 9.50 -2.01 12.49
N PHE A 91 8.65 -1.74 13.48
CA PHE A 91 9.03 -0.90 14.61
C PHE A 91 10.20 -1.51 15.39
N SER A 92 10.19 -2.82 15.63
CA SER A 92 11.30 -3.52 16.29
C SER A 92 12.60 -3.43 15.47
N LEU A 93 12.53 -3.49 14.15
CA LEU A 93 13.69 -3.32 13.28
C LEU A 93 14.22 -1.88 13.36
N MET A 94 13.34 -0.88 13.33
CA MET A 94 13.74 0.54 13.43
C MET A 94 14.45 0.87 14.75
N GLU A 95 14.18 0.13 15.83
CA GLU A 95 14.87 0.29 17.11
C GLU A 95 16.30 -0.31 17.11
N THR A 96 16.62 -1.19 16.16
CA THR A 96 17.84 -2.00 16.18
C THR A 96 18.81 -1.72 15.06
N THR A 97 18.45 -0.87 14.09
CA THR A 97 19.31 -0.53 12.95
C THR A 97 19.47 0.97 12.77
N ASP A 98 20.67 1.39 12.42
CA ASP A 98 20.97 2.75 11.95
C ASP A 98 20.92 2.86 10.41
N ASP A 99 20.72 1.74 9.71
CA ASP A 99 20.66 1.69 8.26
C ASP A 99 19.31 2.24 7.73
N GLY A 100 19.33 2.78 6.53
CA GLY A 100 18.10 3.15 5.83
C GLY A 100 17.25 1.92 5.50
N ILE A 101 15.94 2.04 5.71
CA ILE A 101 14.95 1.01 5.41
C ILE A 101 14.04 1.50 4.29
N LEU A 102 13.92 0.72 3.20
CA LEU A 102 12.89 0.87 2.20
C LEU A 102 11.75 -0.08 2.52
N PHE A 103 10.53 0.40 2.58
CA PHE A 103 9.36 -0.46 2.71
C PHE A 103 8.35 -0.18 1.60
N HIS A 104 7.70 -1.24 1.11
CA HIS A 104 6.75 -1.16 0.01
C HIS A 104 5.66 -2.23 0.11
N CYS A 105 4.59 -2.06 -0.65
CA CYS A 105 3.60 -3.08 -0.95
C CYS A 105 3.45 -3.23 -2.48
N GLY A 106 2.29 -3.63 -3.00
CA GLY A 106 2.05 -3.71 -4.44
C GLY A 106 1.98 -2.31 -5.09
N GLY A 107 1.06 -1.46 -4.63
CA GLY A 107 0.87 -0.11 -5.19
C GLY A 107 1.61 1.01 -4.46
N GLY A 108 2.24 0.74 -3.33
CA GLY A 108 2.95 1.74 -2.52
C GLY A 108 2.06 2.81 -1.86
N LYS A 109 0.73 2.66 -1.89
CA LYS A 109 -0.22 3.70 -1.45
C LYS A 109 -1.01 3.34 -0.18
N ASP A 110 -1.57 2.15 -0.10
CA ASP A 110 -2.46 1.74 0.99
C ASP A 110 -1.65 1.23 2.19
N ARG A 111 -1.21 -0.02 2.16
CA ARG A 111 -0.44 -0.66 3.25
C ARG A 111 0.83 0.12 3.60
N THR A 112 1.54 0.60 2.59
CA THR A 112 2.71 1.46 2.73
C THR A 112 2.35 2.82 3.32
N GLY A 113 1.27 3.44 2.83
CA GLY A 113 0.80 4.74 3.30
C GLY A 113 0.31 4.71 4.76
N ILE A 114 -0.40 3.65 5.16
CA ILE A 114 -0.79 3.45 6.57
C ILE A 114 0.47 3.38 7.45
N PHE A 115 1.46 2.56 7.07
CA PHE A 115 2.67 2.44 7.87
C PHE A 115 3.48 3.75 7.91
N ALA A 116 3.61 4.45 6.78
CA ALA A 116 4.25 5.77 6.72
C ALA A 116 3.58 6.77 7.66
N ALA A 117 2.24 6.80 7.68
CA ALA A 117 1.48 7.66 8.58
C ALA A 117 1.73 7.33 10.06
N LEU A 118 1.83 6.05 10.43
CA LEU A 118 2.18 5.62 11.79
C LEU A 118 3.60 6.08 12.17
N VAL A 119 4.56 5.95 11.27
CA VAL A 119 5.96 6.39 11.49
C VAL A 119 6.01 7.92 11.66
N LEU A 120 5.38 8.68 10.79
CA LEU A 120 5.31 10.14 10.89
C LEU A 120 4.64 10.59 12.20
N SER A 121 3.58 9.90 12.62
CA SER A 121 2.92 10.14 13.90
C SER A 121 3.84 9.87 15.09
N LEU A 122 4.63 8.79 15.04
CA LEU A 122 5.61 8.46 16.08
C LEU A 122 6.68 9.56 16.22
N PHE A 123 7.09 10.16 15.12
CA PHE A 123 8.03 11.28 15.11
C PHE A 123 7.39 12.62 15.44
N GLY A 124 6.11 12.66 15.77
CA GLY A 124 5.41 13.86 16.21
C GLY A 124 5.05 14.84 15.10
N CYS A 125 5.01 14.36 13.84
CA CYS A 125 4.48 15.16 12.74
C CYS A 125 3.01 15.52 12.98
N ASP A 126 2.62 16.73 12.62
CA ASP A 126 1.23 17.14 12.71
C ASP A 126 0.35 16.42 11.67
N LYS A 127 -0.96 16.38 11.94
CA LYS A 127 -1.94 15.69 11.10
C LYS A 127 -1.88 16.16 9.64
N GLN A 128 -1.73 17.46 9.42
CA GLN A 128 -1.70 18.02 8.06
C GLN A 128 -0.50 17.48 7.26
N THR A 129 0.69 17.48 7.87
CA THR A 129 1.91 16.93 7.25
C THR A 129 1.75 15.45 6.87
N ILE A 130 1.15 14.65 7.77
CA ILE A 130 0.92 13.21 7.52
C ILE A 130 -0.03 13.00 6.35
N PHE A 131 -1.12 13.75 6.31
CA PHE A 131 -2.11 13.64 5.25
C PHE A 131 -1.59 14.18 3.91
N ASP A 132 -0.85 15.26 3.91
CA ASP A 132 -0.23 15.81 2.71
C ASP A 132 0.77 14.82 2.10
N ASP A 133 1.55 14.12 2.92
CA ASP A 133 2.45 13.06 2.45
C ASP A 133 1.68 11.89 1.84
N TYR A 134 0.68 11.39 2.53
CA TYR A 134 -0.18 10.29 2.05
C TYR A 134 -0.86 10.61 0.71
N LEU A 135 -1.41 11.82 0.56
CA LEU A 135 -2.12 12.24 -0.63
C LEU A 135 -1.22 12.40 -1.87
N LYS A 136 0.11 12.51 -1.72
CA LYS A 136 1.06 12.51 -2.85
C LYS A 136 0.96 11.25 -3.72
N SER A 137 0.52 10.13 -3.14
CA SER A 137 0.29 8.89 -3.89
C SER A 137 -0.69 9.07 -5.05
N ASN A 138 -1.60 10.04 -4.98
CA ASN A 138 -2.55 10.35 -6.05
C ASN A 138 -1.90 10.91 -7.33
N GLU A 139 -0.70 11.44 -7.27
CA GLU A 139 0.03 11.91 -8.45
C GLU A 139 0.33 10.76 -9.41
N SER A 140 0.75 9.61 -8.88
CA SER A 140 0.98 8.41 -9.69
C SER A 140 -0.32 7.88 -10.30
N VAL A 141 -1.40 7.84 -9.52
CA VAL A 141 -2.72 7.42 -10.00
C VAL A 141 -3.20 8.32 -11.14
N LYS A 142 -3.10 9.63 -10.97
CA LYS A 142 -3.50 10.63 -11.96
C LYS A 142 -2.71 10.51 -13.27
N ASN A 143 -1.39 10.27 -13.17
CA ASN A 143 -0.51 10.28 -14.32
C ASN A 143 -0.49 8.95 -15.08
N HIS A 144 -0.70 7.82 -14.40
CA HIS A 144 -0.50 6.50 -15.00
C HIS A 144 -1.79 5.67 -15.12
N LEU A 145 -2.68 5.74 -14.14
CA LEU A 145 -3.89 4.91 -14.12
C LEU A 145 -5.10 5.61 -14.75
N MET A 146 -5.36 6.86 -14.38
CA MET A 146 -6.54 7.59 -14.83
C MET A 146 -6.68 7.65 -16.36
N PRO A 147 -5.62 7.91 -17.15
CA PRO A 147 -5.74 7.95 -18.61
C PRO A 147 -6.19 6.59 -19.19
N LYS A 148 -5.70 5.48 -18.64
CA LYS A 148 -6.06 4.13 -19.07
C LYS A 148 -7.51 3.80 -18.72
N LEU A 149 -7.94 4.17 -17.52
CA LEU A 149 -9.30 3.93 -17.04
C LEU A 149 -10.34 4.72 -17.82
N LEU A 150 -10.06 5.99 -18.10
CA LEU A 150 -10.97 6.85 -18.89
C LEU A 150 -11.17 6.34 -20.33
N GLN A 151 -10.16 5.71 -20.90
CA GLN A 151 -10.21 5.11 -22.25
C GLN A 151 -10.83 3.70 -22.26
N SER A 152 -11.12 3.10 -21.12
CA SER A 152 -11.73 1.77 -21.04
C SER A 152 -13.22 1.80 -21.41
N ASP A 153 -13.76 0.63 -21.80
CA ASP A 153 -15.18 0.46 -22.12
C ASP A 153 -16.06 0.17 -20.88
N TYR A 154 -15.51 0.36 -19.67
CA TYR A 154 -16.29 0.16 -18.44
C TYR A 154 -17.45 1.14 -18.33
N PRO A 155 -18.60 0.71 -17.79
CA PRO A 155 -19.70 1.60 -17.42
C PRO A 155 -19.24 2.69 -16.43
N GLN A 156 -19.91 3.85 -16.46
CA GLN A 156 -19.49 4.98 -15.60
C GLN A 156 -19.45 4.65 -14.11
N PRO A 157 -20.43 3.93 -13.50
CA PRO A 157 -20.37 3.58 -12.08
C PRO A 157 -19.14 2.72 -11.75
N VAL A 158 -18.73 1.83 -12.65
CA VAL A 158 -17.51 1.02 -12.51
C VAL A 158 -16.27 1.90 -12.56
N LYS A 159 -16.18 2.83 -13.52
CA LYS A 159 -15.07 3.77 -13.61
C LYS A 159 -14.94 4.62 -12.34
N ASP A 160 -16.05 5.14 -11.83
CA ASP A 160 -16.06 5.95 -10.61
C ASP A 160 -15.56 5.15 -9.40
N THR A 161 -16.00 3.90 -9.26
CA THR A 161 -15.51 3.02 -8.20
C THR A 161 -14.03 2.72 -8.36
N LEU A 162 -13.57 2.41 -9.59
CA LEU A 162 -12.16 2.14 -9.85
C LEU A 162 -11.27 3.37 -9.57
N VAL A 163 -11.75 4.56 -9.92
CA VAL A 163 -11.08 5.81 -9.54
C VAL A 163 -10.96 5.92 -8.02
N TYR A 164 -12.05 5.67 -7.30
CA TYR A 164 -12.09 5.75 -5.85
C TYR A 164 -11.11 4.76 -5.21
N VAL A 165 -11.18 3.48 -5.53
CA VAL A 165 -10.33 2.45 -4.90
C VAL A 165 -8.87 2.51 -5.32
N CYS A 166 -8.56 3.08 -6.49
CA CYS A 166 -7.19 3.27 -6.95
C CYS A 166 -6.56 4.56 -6.43
N SER A 167 -7.36 5.52 -5.99
CA SER A 167 -6.88 6.74 -5.35
C SER A 167 -6.75 6.54 -3.83
N VAL A 168 -6.10 7.49 -3.18
CA VAL A 168 -6.10 7.60 -1.72
C VAL A 168 -6.93 8.81 -1.30
N HIS A 169 -7.63 8.69 -0.18
CA HIS A 169 -8.57 9.68 0.33
C HIS A 169 -8.34 9.94 1.81
N THR A 170 -8.55 11.17 2.24
CA THR A 170 -8.37 11.59 3.63
C THR A 170 -9.15 10.69 4.59
N GLU A 171 -10.40 10.38 4.26
CA GLU A 171 -11.32 9.56 5.07
C GLU A 171 -10.82 8.12 5.25
N LEU A 172 -10.09 7.58 4.25
CA LEU A 172 -9.49 6.25 4.37
C LEU A 172 -8.41 6.27 5.45
N LEU A 173 -7.48 7.22 5.38
CA LEU A 173 -6.42 7.31 6.37
C LEU A 173 -6.97 7.68 7.76
N GLU A 174 -7.98 8.55 7.85
CA GLU A 174 -8.65 8.86 9.12
C GLU A 174 -9.19 7.61 9.80
N SER A 175 -9.81 6.70 9.04
CA SER A 175 -10.34 5.45 9.59
C SER A 175 -9.27 4.50 10.15
N SER A 176 -7.98 4.75 9.84
CA SER A 176 -6.84 4.01 10.40
C SER A 176 -6.43 4.48 11.80
N PHE A 177 -6.97 5.61 12.26
CA PHE A 177 -6.67 6.20 13.57
C PHE A 177 -7.86 6.12 14.55
N GLU A 178 -9.01 5.57 14.11
CA GLU A 178 -10.22 5.35 14.91
C GLU A 178 -10.23 3.98 15.58
#